data_eba929314f01acfb33da26bd276e1b0f
#
_entry.id   eba929314f01acfb33da26bd276e1b0f
#
_cell.length_a   1.000
_cell.length_b   1.000
_cell.length_c   1.000
_cell.angle_alpha   90.00
_cell.angle_beta   90.00
_cell.angle_gamma   90.00
#
_symmetry.space_group_name_H-M   'P 1'
#
loop_
_entity.id
_entity.type
_entity.pdbx_description
1 polymer ?
#
loop_
_entity_poly.entity_id
_entity_poly.type
_entity_poly.pdbx_seq_one_letter_code
_entity_poly.pdbx_strand_id
1 'polypeptide(L)'
;MNKELIKKILIKQGYRFTGNHSSVKICTWTKKSLVDKGVCYKEDFYGIQSHMCCQMTPCMHCPNECIYCWRTPDFFDSLTIKGKIDEPEDIINNCISNQRDLLNGFLGNPKLNKKKFKEAQNPKHFAISESGEPFLYPYLSELINELNKKGITSFLVTNGQFPKNIENLNKLPTQLYVSLDAPTKEIYKKIDKPKLKDYWERLNSSLELISNLKTRTVIRLTCIKGLNMCNEKDYANLIKKANPKFIEIKGYMWVGSSRERLDIKNMPLHAEIKEFAEQISKFTKYKIIDEKKESRVALLMKKDTEDRKLNFN
;
A
#
# COMPACT_ATOMS: atom_id res chain seq x y z
N MET A 1 13.57 22.80 -5.29
CA MET A 1 13.07 22.60 -6.67
C MET A 1 11.68 23.20 -6.81
N ASN A 2 11.36 23.84 -7.94
CA ASN A 2 10.08 24.52 -8.16
C ASN A 2 8.92 23.48 -8.16
N LYS A 3 7.81 23.78 -7.46
CA LYS A 3 6.62 22.91 -7.38
C LYS A 3 6.06 22.53 -8.76
N GLU A 4 6.09 23.47 -9.71
CA GLU A 4 5.62 23.22 -11.08
C GLU A 4 6.49 22.20 -11.82
N LEU A 5 7.80 22.22 -11.61
CA LEU A 5 8.71 21.22 -12.19
C LEU A 5 8.44 19.83 -11.62
N ILE A 6 8.21 19.73 -10.30
CA ILE A 6 7.85 18.48 -9.62
C ILE A 6 6.55 17.91 -10.22
N LYS A 7 5.51 18.74 -10.36
CA LYS A 7 4.24 18.32 -10.99
C LYS A 7 4.45 17.79 -12.40
N LYS A 8 5.23 18.48 -13.23
CA LYS A 8 5.55 18.04 -14.61
C LYS A 8 6.25 16.67 -14.62
N ILE A 9 7.20 16.44 -13.71
CA ILE A 9 7.91 15.16 -13.58
C ILE A 9 6.91 14.05 -13.21
N LEU A 10 6.06 14.28 -12.21
CA LEU A 10 5.09 13.29 -11.77
C LEU A 10 4.05 12.96 -12.83
N ILE A 11 3.57 13.96 -13.59
CA ILE A 11 2.65 13.74 -14.72
C ILE A 11 3.30 12.84 -15.78
N LYS A 12 4.59 13.07 -16.11
CA LYS A 12 5.35 12.19 -17.02
C LYS A 12 5.49 10.76 -16.47
N GLN A 13 5.55 10.61 -15.15
CA GLN A 13 5.57 9.31 -14.49
C GLN A 13 4.18 8.63 -14.42
N GLY A 14 3.14 9.25 -14.95
CA GLY A 14 1.78 8.73 -15.02
C GLY A 14 0.89 9.06 -13.84
N TYR A 15 1.29 10.01 -13.00
CA TYR A 15 0.40 10.57 -11.97
C TYR A 15 -0.63 11.53 -12.57
N ARG A 16 -1.78 11.61 -11.92
CA ARG A 16 -2.74 12.71 -12.10
C ARG A 16 -3.09 13.26 -10.72
N PHE A 17 -2.94 14.56 -10.57
CA PHE A 17 -3.36 15.26 -9.36
C PHE A 17 -4.88 15.30 -9.31
N THR A 18 -5.46 14.97 -8.17
CA THR A 18 -6.89 14.90 -7.94
C THR A 18 -7.37 16.07 -7.05
N GLY A 19 -6.42 16.92 -6.68
CA GLY A 19 -6.59 18.11 -5.89
C GLY A 19 -5.25 18.76 -5.55
N ASN A 20 -5.19 19.46 -4.42
CA ASN A 20 -3.99 20.19 -3.98
C ASN A 20 -2.89 19.28 -3.42
N HIS A 21 -3.27 18.14 -2.85
CA HIS A 21 -2.38 17.25 -2.08
C HIS A 21 -2.59 15.76 -2.38
N SER A 22 -3.54 15.45 -3.25
CA SER A 22 -3.96 14.10 -3.60
C SER A 22 -3.61 13.74 -5.03
N SER A 23 -3.47 12.45 -5.31
CA SER A 23 -3.16 11.96 -6.67
C SER A 23 -3.69 10.55 -6.91
N VAL A 24 -3.81 10.20 -8.20
CA VAL A 24 -4.16 8.87 -8.69
C VAL A 24 -3.18 8.44 -9.77
N LYS A 25 -2.93 7.13 -9.85
CA LYS A 25 -2.07 6.52 -10.86
C LYS A 25 -2.54 5.11 -11.19
N ILE A 26 -2.56 4.73 -12.47
CA ILE A 26 -2.92 3.36 -12.82
C ILE A 26 -1.79 2.39 -12.44
N CYS A 27 -2.11 1.43 -11.59
CA CYS A 27 -1.22 0.35 -11.20
C CYS A 27 -0.85 -0.54 -12.40
N THR A 28 0.38 -1.07 -12.40
CA THR A 28 0.84 -2.01 -13.42
C THR A 28 -0.07 -3.24 -13.56
N TRP A 29 -0.63 -3.73 -12.47
CA TRP A 29 -1.52 -4.89 -12.48
C TRP A 29 -2.89 -4.56 -13.05
N THR A 30 -3.43 -3.36 -12.82
CA THR A 30 -4.63 -2.86 -13.50
C THR A 30 -4.40 -2.85 -15.02
N LYS A 31 -3.25 -2.31 -15.47
CA LYS A 31 -2.87 -2.31 -16.89
C LYS A 31 -2.78 -3.72 -17.48
N LYS A 32 -2.12 -4.65 -16.77
CA LYS A 32 -1.97 -6.05 -17.20
C LYS A 32 -3.32 -6.77 -17.27
N SER A 33 -4.20 -6.55 -16.28
CA SER A 33 -5.52 -7.15 -16.22
C SER A 33 -6.41 -6.74 -17.40
N LEU A 34 -6.32 -5.48 -17.84
CA LEU A 34 -7.07 -4.98 -19.01
C LEU A 34 -6.73 -5.66 -20.34
N VAL A 35 -5.56 -6.28 -20.43
CA VAL A 35 -5.08 -6.97 -21.65
C VAL A 35 -4.83 -8.46 -21.39
N ASP A 36 -5.43 -9.02 -20.35
CA ASP A 36 -5.36 -10.42 -19.93
C ASP A 36 -3.93 -10.98 -19.75
N LYS A 37 -3.00 -10.12 -19.33
CA LYS A 37 -1.59 -10.48 -19.06
C LYS A 37 -1.27 -10.71 -17.58
N GLY A 38 -2.29 -11.01 -16.77
CA GLY A 38 -2.16 -11.31 -15.36
C GLY A 38 -2.86 -10.31 -14.46
N VAL A 39 -2.98 -10.66 -13.19
CA VAL A 39 -3.74 -9.95 -12.16
C VAL A 39 -2.86 -9.63 -10.95
N CYS A 40 -3.31 -8.70 -10.12
CA CYS A 40 -2.67 -8.35 -8.86
C CYS A 40 -2.74 -9.53 -7.87
N TYR A 41 -1.72 -9.72 -7.05
CA TYR A 41 -1.76 -10.70 -5.97
C TYR A 41 -2.95 -10.52 -5.01
N LYS A 42 -3.45 -9.28 -4.86
CA LYS A 42 -4.65 -9.02 -4.05
C LYS A 42 -5.93 -9.64 -4.65
N GLU A 43 -5.97 -9.86 -5.97
CA GLU A 43 -7.06 -10.60 -6.62
C GLU A 43 -7.02 -12.08 -6.20
N ASP A 44 -5.85 -12.70 -6.29
CA ASP A 44 -5.66 -14.11 -5.89
C ASP A 44 -5.91 -14.28 -4.38
N PHE A 45 -5.36 -13.39 -3.55
CA PHE A 45 -5.42 -13.51 -2.10
C PHE A 45 -6.78 -13.09 -1.52
N TYR A 46 -7.38 -12.03 -2.02
CA TYR A 46 -8.53 -11.38 -1.38
C TYR A 46 -9.77 -11.26 -2.27
N GLY A 47 -9.70 -11.73 -3.53
CA GLY A 47 -10.85 -11.73 -4.44
C GLY A 47 -11.19 -10.37 -5.05
N ILE A 48 -10.34 -9.35 -4.95
CA ILE A 48 -10.57 -8.08 -5.64
C ILE A 48 -10.45 -8.24 -7.15
N GLN A 49 -10.98 -7.28 -7.90
CA GLN A 49 -10.89 -7.24 -9.37
C GLN A 49 -9.83 -6.21 -9.78
N SER A 50 -8.68 -6.67 -10.29
CA SER A 50 -7.52 -5.82 -10.57
C SER A 50 -7.81 -4.69 -11.55
N HIS A 51 -8.65 -4.93 -12.57
CA HIS A 51 -9.05 -3.92 -13.55
C HIS A 51 -9.98 -2.85 -12.97
N MET A 52 -10.67 -3.14 -11.85
CA MET A 52 -11.55 -2.22 -11.15
C MET A 52 -10.87 -1.53 -9.94
N CYS A 53 -9.54 -1.65 -9.82
CA CYS A 53 -8.78 -1.03 -8.74
C CYS A 53 -8.31 0.38 -9.11
N CYS A 54 -8.64 1.35 -8.26
CA CYS A 54 -8.12 2.72 -8.29
C CYS A 54 -7.00 2.86 -7.26
N GLN A 55 -5.77 3.09 -7.72
CA GLN A 55 -4.63 3.33 -6.84
C GLN A 55 -4.44 4.83 -6.65
N MET A 56 -4.62 5.30 -5.42
CA MET A 56 -4.60 6.72 -5.09
C MET A 56 -3.91 7.00 -3.75
N THR A 57 -3.65 8.27 -3.50
CA THR A 57 -3.29 8.80 -2.19
C THR A 57 -4.04 10.10 -1.90
N PRO A 58 -4.59 10.29 -0.69
CA PRO A 58 -5.18 11.55 -0.28
C PRO A 58 -4.11 12.56 0.17
N CYS A 59 -2.88 12.09 0.47
CA CYS A 59 -1.77 12.95 0.86
C CYS A 59 -0.44 12.39 0.36
N MET A 60 0.27 13.18 -0.43
CA MET A 60 1.57 12.78 -0.99
C MET A 60 2.73 12.97 0.00
N HIS A 61 2.55 13.73 1.09
CA HIS A 61 3.57 13.90 2.13
C HIS A 61 3.73 12.65 2.99
N CYS A 62 4.91 12.47 3.58
CA CYS A 62 5.24 11.33 4.40
C CYS A 62 6.29 11.69 5.47
N PRO A 63 6.16 11.21 6.71
CA PRO A 63 7.15 11.42 7.76
C PRO A 63 8.41 10.54 7.58
N ASN A 64 8.41 9.61 6.62
CA ASN A 64 9.52 8.70 6.36
C ASN A 64 10.15 8.95 4.99
N GLU A 65 11.48 8.75 4.90
CA GLU A 65 12.28 8.82 3.68
C GLU A 65 12.87 7.43 3.34
N CYS A 66 12.01 6.41 3.31
CA CYS A 66 12.44 5.02 3.15
C CYS A 66 13.35 4.84 1.92
N ILE A 67 14.47 4.15 2.12
CA ILE A 67 15.46 3.92 1.04
C ILE A 67 14.88 3.12 -0.14
N TYR A 68 13.89 2.28 0.10
CA TYR A 68 13.21 1.46 -0.89
C TYR A 68 12.00 2.15 -1.55
N CYS A 69 11.64 3.37 -1.11
CA CYS A 69 10.49 4.09 -1.65
C CYS A 69 10.70 4.42 -3.12
N TRP A 70 9.75 4.03 -3.97
CA TRP A 70 9.82 4.27 -5.42
C TRP A 70 9.55 5.73 -5.82
N ARG A 71 8.95 6.54 -4.93
CA ARG A 71 8.81 7.98 -5.10
C ARG A 71 10.12 8.71 -4.78
N THR A 72 10.23 9.95 -5.20
CA THR A 72 11.32 10.85 -4.80
C THR A 72 10.95 11.49 -3.46
N PRO A 73 11.59 11.10 -2.34
CA PRO A 73 11.19 11.54 -0.99
C PRO A 73 11.26 13.06 -0.80
N ASP A 74 12.28 13.69 -1.35
CA ASP A 74 12.60 15.10 -1.17
C ASP A 74 11.49 16.07 -1.62
N PHE A 75 10.53 15.57 -2.41
CA PHE A 75 9.44 16.40 -2.92
C PHE A 75 8.27 16.52 -1.95
N PHE A 76 8.14 15.59 -1.01
CA PHE A 76 6.96 15.43 -0.16
C PHE A 76 7.35 15.07 1.28
N ASP A 77 8.17 15.93 1.87
CA ASP A 77 8.80 15.70 3.17
C ASP A 77 8.09 16.41 4.34
N SER A 78 6.96 17.09 4.10
CA SER A 78 6.20 17.79 5.12
C SER A 78 5.42 16.83 6.02
N LEU A 79 5.25 17.20 7.27
CA LEU A 79 4.38 16.52 8.24
C LEU A 79 2.95 17.06 8.25
N THR A 80 2.67 18.07 7.42
CA THR A 80 1.36 18.70 7.32
C THR A 80 1.03 19.06 5.88
N ILE A 81 -0.26 19.05 5.56
CA ILE A 81 -0.77 19.61 4.30
C ILE A 81 -0.79 21.13 4.43
N LYS A 82 -0.15 21.80 3.50
CA LYS A 82 -0.14 23.28 3.44
C LYS A 82 -1.19 23.77 2.46
N GLY A 83 -1.96 24.79 2.84
CA GLY A 83 -2.99 25.41 2.01
C GLY A 83 -4.37 24.78 2.17
N LYS A 84 -5.21 24.90 1.13
CA LYS A 84 -6.57 24.36 1.15
C LYS A 84 -6.53 22.82 1.22
N ILE A 85 -7.30 22.27 2.12
CA ILE A 85 -7.56 20.83 2.23
C ILE A 85 -8.76 20.52 1.35
N ASP A 86 -8.61 19.54 0.46
CA ASP A 86 -9.65 19.13 -0.46
C ASP A 86 -10.66 18.21 0.27
N GLU A 87 -11.94 18.33 -0.10
CA GLU A 87 -13.02 17.53 0.47
C GLU A 87 -12.94 16.08 0.00
N PRO A 88 -13.34 15.11 0.85
CA PRO A 88 -13.30 13.67 0.54
C PRO A 88 -14.04 13.33 -0.76
N GLU A 89 -15.22 13.88 -0.98
CA GLU A 89 -16.03 13.58 -2.15
C GLU A 89 -15.37 14.10 -3.44
N ASP A 90 -14.79 15.30 -3.40
CA ASP A 90 -14.04 15.87 -4.52
C ASP A 90 -12.83 14.99 -4.88
N ILE A 91 -12.08 14.53 -3.88
CA ILE A 91 -10.94 13.62 -4.09
C ILE A 91 -11.40 12.33 -4.78
N ILE A 92 -12.48 11.70 -4.30
CA ILE A 92 -13.01 10.45 -4.87
C ILE A 92 -13.45 10.66 -6.32
N ASN A 93 -14.26 11.68 -6.57
CA ASN A 93 -14.81 11.98 -7.90
C ASN A 93 -13.68 12.31 -8.89
N ASN A 94 -12.68 13.11 -8.48
CA ASN A 94 -11.51 13.42 -9.27
C ASN A 94 -10.61 12.20 -9.51
N CYS A 95 -10.46 11.29 -8.53
CA CYS A 95 -9.76 10.03 -8.73
C CYS A 95 -10.42 9.19 -9.82
N ILE A 96 -11.76 9.04 -9.78
CA ILE A 96 -12.51 8.25 -10.77
C ILE A 96 -12.40 8.88 -12.16
N SER A 97 -12.61 10.20 -12.26
CA SER A 97 -12.50 10.94 -13.53
C SER A 97 -11.10 10.82 -14.15
N ASN A 98 -10.05 11.14 -13.38
CA ASN A 98 -8.68 11.04 -13.86
C ASN A 98 -8.25 9.60 -14.19
N GLN A 99 -8.76 8.59 -13.47
CA GLN A 99 -8.52 7.19 -13.82
C GLN A 99 -9.15 6.83 -15.17
N ARG A 100 -10.37 7.28 -15.44
CA ARG A 100 -11.04 7.10 -16.74
C ARG A 100 -10.20 7.70 -17.87
N ASP A 101 -9.72 8.92 -17.70
CA ASP A 101 -8.86 9.58 -18.67
C ASP A 101 -7.57 8.82 -18.95
N LEU A 102 -6.92 8.32 -17.88
CA LEU A 102 -5.74 7.49 -18.00
C LEU A 102 -6.01 6.13 -18.68
N LEU A 103 -7.22 5.58 -18.53
CA LEU A 103 -7.64 4.33 -19.18
C LEU A 103 -7.89 4.52 -20.68
N ASN A 104 -8.29 5.70 -21.13
CA ASN A 104 -8.58 5.98 -22.56
C ASN A 104 -7.40 5.65 -23.48
N GLY A 105 -6.16 5.76 -22.98
CA GLY A 105 -4.97 5.36 -23.74
C GLY A 105 -4.93 3.88 -24.12
N PHE A 106 -5.79 3.01 -23.52
CA PHE A 106 -5.87 1.59 -23.87
C PHE A 106 -6.82 1.31 -25.05
N LEU A 107 -7.67 2.25 -25.44
CA LEU A 107 -8.66 2.06 -26.53
C LEU A 107 -8.02 1.66 -27.87
N GLY A 108 -6.81 2.14 -28.14
CA GLY A 108 -6.05 1.76 -29.34
C GLY A 108 -5.31 0.43 -29.25
N ASN A 109 -5.39 -0.28 -28.13
CA ASN A 109 -4.68 -1.55 -27.96
C ASN A 109 -5.51 -2.71 -28.49
N PRO A 110 -5.05 -3.45 -29.53
CA PRO A 110 -5.83 -4.57 -30.11
C PRO A 110 -6.04 -5.75 -29.15
N LYS A 111 -5.26 -5.82 -28.05
CA LYS A 111 -5.39 -6.84 -27.00
C LYS A 111 -6.29 -6.41 -25.85
N LEU A 112 -6.97 -5.27 -25.97
CA LEU A 112 -7.85 -4.77 -24.90
C LEU A 112 -9.06 -5.69 -24.69
N ASN A 113 -9.24 -6.16 -23.47
CA ASN A 113 -10.47 -6.82 -23.06
C ASN A 113 -11.56 -5.75 -22.84
N LYS A 114 -12.47 -5.64 -23.82
CA LYS A 114 -13.54 -4.62 -23.85
C LYS A 114 -14.47 -4.69 -22.64
N LYS A 115 -14.78 -5.92 -22.14
CA LYS A 115 -15.60 -6.10 -20.94
C LYS A 115 -14.91 -5.51 -19.72
N LYS A 116 -13.66 -5.92 -19.44
CA LYS A 116 -12.87 -5.39 -18.33
C LYS A 116 -12.64 -3.88 -18.44
N PHE A 117 -12.47 -3.36 -19.64
CA PHE A 117 -12.34 -1.92 -19.86
C PHE A 117 -13.63 -1.16 -19.47
N LYS A 118 -14.80 -1.69 -19.85
CA LYS A 118 -16.10 -1.12 -19.46
C LYS A 118 -16.29 -1.16 -17.94
N GLU A 119 -15.97 -2.26 -17.30
CA GLU A 119 -16.05 -2.43 -15.85
C GLU A 119 -15.09 -1.47 -15.12
N ALA A 120 -13.85 -1.29 -15.62
CA ALA A 120 -12.82 -0.42 -15.07
C ALA A 120 -13.17 1.08 -15.04
N GLN A 121 -14.19 1.51 -15.84
CA GLN A 121 -14.71 2.87 -15.79
C GLN A 121 -15.40 3.19 -14.45
N ASN A 122 -15.81 2.15 -13.69
CA ASN A 122 -16.47 2.29 -12.40
C ASN A 122 -15.68 1.48 -11.35
N PRO A 123 -14.61 2.02 -10.78
CA PRO A 123 -13.76 1.30 -9.83
C PRO A 123 -14.55 0.90 -8.59
N LYS A 124 -14.32 -0.34 -8.14
CA LYS A 124 -14.92 -0.95 -6.95
C LYS A 124 -13.95 -1.07 -5.78
N HIS A 125 -12.67 -0.83 -6.02
CA HIS A 125 -11.61 -1.00 -5.03
C HIS A 125 -10.70 0.22 -5.03
N PHE A 126 -10.57 0.90 -3.90
CA PHE A 126 -9.61 1.98 -3.73
C PHE A 126 -8.40 1.48 -2.93
N ALA A 127 -7.25 1.43 -3.58
CA ALA A 127 -5.97 1.17 -2.94
C ALA A 127 -5.34 2.51 -2.51
N ILE A 128 -5.56 2.88 -1.25
CA ILE A 128 -5.02 4.10 -0.63
C ILE A 128 -3.57 3.81 -0.21
N SER A 129 -2.69 3.73 -1.22
CA SER A 129 -1.32 3.20 -1.07
C SER A 129 -0.38 3.66 -2.19
N GLU A 130 -0.76 4.71 -2.92
CA GLU A 130 -0.02 5.14 -4.09
C GLU A 130 1.31 5.78 -3.69
N SER A 131 1.28 6.75 -2.78
CA SER A 131 2.46 7.36 -2.16
C SER A 131 2.07 8.12 -0.90
N GLY A 132 3.06 8.65 -0.15
CA GLY A 132 2.81 9.44 1.04
C GLY A 132 2.30 8.62 2.23
N GLU A 133 1.74 9.34 3.20
CA GLU A 133 1.12 8.76 4.39
C GLU A 133 -0.33 9.25 4.49
N PRO A 134 -1.30 8.37 4.31
CA PRO A 134 -2.72 8.75 4.31
C PRO A 134 -3.20 9.41 5.60
N PHE A 135 -2.64 9.04 6.75
CA PHE A 135 -3.03 9.61 8.04
C PHE A 135 -2.61 11.07 8.26
N LEU A 136 -1.87 11.66 7.33
CA LEU A 136 -1.66 13.11 7.28
C LEU A 136 -2.86 13.87 6.70
N TYR A 137 -3.79 13.18 6.04
CA TYR A 137 -5.03 13.77 5.56
C TYR A 137 -6.06 13.82 6.70
N PRO A 138 -6.52 15.02 7.14
CA PRO A 138 -7.35 15.14 8.33
C PRO A 138 -8.75 14.53 8.18
N TYR A 139 -9.29 14.45 6.96
CA TYR A 139 -10.63 13.89 6.68
C TYR A 139 -10.54 12.44 6.16
N LEU A 140 -9.56 11.65 6.64
CA LEU A 140 -9.38 10.27 6.20
C LEU A 140 -10.56 9.37 6.58
N SER A 141 -11.12 9.56 7.77
CA SER A 141 -12.33 8.84 8.22
C SER A 141 -13.53 9.10 7.31
N GLU A 142 -13.72 10.35 6.95
CA GLU A 142 -14.78 10.80 6.05
C GLU A 142 -14.58 10.24 4.65
N LEU A 143 -13.33 10.22 4.14
CA LEU A 143 -12.98 9.61 2.86
C LEU A 143 -13.36 8.12 2.83
N ILE A 144 -13.02 7.38 3.88
CA ILE A 144 -13.37 5.95 4.02
C ILE A 144 -14.89 5.77 4.08
N ASN A 145 -15.59 6.67 4.80
CA ASN A 145 -17.04 6.62 4.91
C ASN A 145 -17.72 6.88 3.55
N GLU A 146 -17.26 7.88 2.79
CA GLU A 146 -17.82 8.17 1.46
C GLU A 146 -17.56 7.01 0.47
N LEU A 147 -16.39 6.38 0.50
CA LEU A 147 -16.13 5.16 -0.28
C LEU A 147 -17.10 4.04 0.09
N ASN A 148 -17.33 3.83 1.39
CA ASN A 148 -18.28 2.83 1.90
C ASN A 148 -19.72 3.08 1.42
N LYS A 149 -20.20 4.34 1.51
CA LYS A 149 -21.53 4.73 1.02
C LYS A 149 -21.71 4.43 -0.49
N LYS A 150 -20.65 4.54 -1.24
CA LYS A 150 -20.62 4.24 -2.69
C LYS A 150 -20.44 2.73 -2.99
N GLY A 151 -20.39 1.86 -1.96
CA GLY A 151 -20.14 0.43 -2.12
C GLY A 151 -18.73 0.12 -2.63
N ILE A 152 -17.75 0.99 -2.39
CA ILE A 152 -16.37 0.86 -2.81
C ILE A 152 -15.52 0.39 -1.64
N THR A 153 -14.77 -0.68 -1.82
CA THR A 153 -13.83 -1.18 -0.79
C THR A 153 -12.58 -0.31 -0.70
N SER A 154 -12.07 -0.14 0.52
CA SER A 154 -10.88 0.65 0.81
C SER A 154 -9.75 -0.22 1.40
N PHE A 155 -8.58 -0.18 0.75
CA PHE A 155 -7.34 -0.84 1.18
C PHE A 155 -6.36 0.24 1.62
N LEU A 156 -6.37 0.57 2.91
CA LEU A 156 -5.56 1.64 3.49
C LEU A 156 -4.20 1.12 3.92
N VAL A 157 -3.13 1.73 3.43
CA VAL A 157 -1.75 1.37 3.79
C VAL A 157 -1.09 2.53 4.52
N THR A 158 -0.58 2.26 5.73
CA THR A 158 0.13 3.24 6.57
C THR A 158 1.51 2.71 6.99
N ASN A 159 2.41 3.63 7.27
CA ASN A 159 3.70 3.34 7.91
C ASN A 159 3.60 3.22 9.45
N GLY A 160 2.40 3.37 10.02
CA GLY A 160 2.16 3.23 11.45
C GLY A 160 2.67 4.37 12.33
N GLN A 161 3.01 5.53 11.75
CA GLN A 161 3.57 6.65 12.51
C GLN A 161 2.51 7.54 13.20
N PHE A 162 1.22 7.25 12.99
CA PHE A 162 0.12 8.03 13.55
C PHE A 162 -0.86 7.16 14.36
N PRO A 163 -0.42 6.54 15.50
CA PRO A 163 -1.28 5.64 16.28
C PRO A 163 -2.58 6.31 16.75
N LYS A 164 -2.52 7.56 17.23
CA LYS A 164 -3.73 8.31 17.64
C LYS A 164 -4.74 8.50 16.50
N ASN A 165 -4.28 8.68 15.27
CA ASN A 165 -5.16 8.83 14.12
C ASN A 165 -5.77 7.48 13.72
N ILE A 166 -5.05 6.36 13.91
CA ILE A 166 -5.58 5.00 13.73
C ILE A 166 -6.70 4.75 14.77
N GLU A 167 -6.46 5.09 16.03
CA GLU A 167 -7.42 4.95 17.13
C GLU A 167 -8.70 5.76 16.90
N ASN A 168 -8.55 6.98 16.37
CA ASN A 168 -9.63 7.93 16.14
C ASN A 168 -10.39 7.71 14.82
N LEU A 169 -10.14 6.62 14.09
CA LEU A 169 -10.92 6.31 12.90
C LEU A 169 -12.38 5.97 13.26
N ASN A 170 -13.30 6.89 12.97
CA ASN A 170 -14.74 6.67 13.15
C ASN A 170 -15.29 5.60 12.20
N LYS A 171 -14.65 5.43 11.03
CA LYS A 171 -14.97 4.41 10.05
C LYS A 171 -13.70 3.64 9.66
N LEU A 172 -13.74 2.33 9.85
CA LEU A 172 -12.61 1.47 9.49
C LEU A 172 -12.61 1.16 7.98
N PRO A 173 -11.43 1.08 7.35
CA PRO A 173 -11.31 0.63 5.97
C PRO A 173 -11.68 -0.86 5.86
N THR A 174 -12.01 -1.32 4.65
CA THR A 174 -12.24 -2.73 4.37
C THR A 174 -11.02 -3.58 4.77
N GLN A 175 -9.82 -3.04 4.55
CA GLN A 175 -8.57 -3.70 4.94
C GLN A 175 -7.51 -2.65 5.30
N LEU A 176 -6.93 -2.78 6.50
CA LEU A 176 -5.88 -1.89 7.02
C LEU A 176 -4.53 -2.59 7.00
N TYR A 177 -3.57 -1.97 6.34
CA TYR A 177 -2.18 -2.42 6.28
C TYR A 177 -1.29 -1.55 7.16
N VAL A 178 -0.48 -2.17 7.99
CA VAL A 178 0.65 -1.50 8.65
C VAL A 178 1.94 -2.07 8.08
N SER A 179 2.80 -1.20 7.58
CA SER A 179 4.13 -1.56 7.11
C SER A 179 5.04 -1.87 8.29
N LEU A 180 5.64 -3.05 8.30
CA LEU A 180 6.62 -3.50 9.29
C LEU A 180 7.91 -3.87 8.55
N ASP A 181 8.70 -2.86 8.21
CA ASP A 181 9.83 -3.03 7.29
C ASP A 181 11.17 -3.29 8.02
N ALA A 182 11.14 -3.39 9.37
CA ALA A 182 12.32 -3.68 10.17
C ALA A 182 11.99 -4.44 11.46
N PRO A 183 12.88 -5.36 11.90
CA PRO A 183 12.69 -6.12 13.13
C PRO A 183 13.13 -5.36 14.37
N THR A 184 14.02 -4.36 14.24
CA THR A 184 14.57 -3.58 15.36
C THR A 184 14.54 -2.08 15.06
N LYS A 185 14.66 -1.28 16.15
CA LYS A 185 14.70 0.19 16.07
C LYS A 185 15.84 0.71 15.18
N GLU A 186 17.00 0.06 15.25
CA GLU A 186 18.21 0.45 14.50
C GLU A 186 18.03 0.19 13.00
N ILE A 187 17.50 -0.98 12.64
CA ILE A 187 17.23 -1.33 11.23
C ILE A 187 16.13 -0.43 10.68
N TYR A 188 15.07 -0.16 11.46
CA TYR A 188 14.02 0.77 11.07
C TYR A 188 14.58 2.15 10.75
N LYS A 189 15.39 2.72 11.65
CA LYS A 189 16.05 4.02 11.45
C LYS A 189 16.86 4.06 10.15
N LYS A 190 17.58 2.98 9.85
CA LYS A 190 18.42 2.87 8.65
C LYS A 190 17.61 2.78 7.36
N ILE A 191 16.49 2.03 7.38
CA ILE A 191 15.72 1.70 6.18
C ILE A 191 14.61 2.71 5.93
N ASP A 192 13.83 3.04 6.97
CA ASP A 192 12.66 3.91 6.84
C ASP A 192 12.98 5.39 7.00
N LYS A 193 14.17 5.72 7.53
CA LYS A 193 14.65 7.09 7.74
C LYS A 193 13.56 8.01 8.26
N PRO A 194 12.99 7.72 9.45
CA PRO A 194 11.89 8.49 10.02
C PRO A 194 12.35 9.89 10.46
N LYS A 195 11.49 10.89 10.28
CA LYS A 195 11.69 12.27 10.77
C LYS A 195 11.22 12.47 12.21
N LEU A 196 10.26 11.66 12.65
CA LEU A 196 9.74 11.70 14.02
C LEU A 196 10.73 11.03 14.96
N LYS A 197 11.00 11.65 16.12
CA LYS A 197 12.01 11.14 17.08
C LYS A 197 11.53 9.86 17.79
N ASP A 198 10.24 9.76 18.07
CA ASP A 198 9.55 8.68 18.76
C ASP A 198 8.98 7.62 17.78
N TYR A 199 9.62 7.47 16.61
CA TYR A 199 9.14 6.64 15.50
C TYR A 199 8.92 5.17 15.86
N TRP A 200 9.79 4.62 16.71
CA TRP A 200 9.71 3.21 17.09
C TRP A 200 8.58 2.95 18.08
N GLU A 201 8.43 3.85 19.03
CA GLU A 201 7.35 3.85 20.01
C GLU A 201 6.00 4.02 19.33
N ARG A 202 5.90 4.90 18.33
CA ARG A 202 4.69 5.09 17.49
C ARG A 202 4.34 3.83 16.71
N LEU A 203 5.31 3.22 16.03
CA LEU A 203 5.09 1.97 15.30
C LEU A 203 4.57 0.89 16.27
N ASN A 204 5.21 0.71 17.42
CA ASN A 204 4.80 -0.27 18.41
C ASN A 204 3.39 -0.02 18.93
N SER A 205 3.02 1.23 19.21
CA SER A 205 1.64 1.60 19.60
C SER A 205 0.64 1.27 18.47
N SER A 206 0.99 1.54 17.22
CA SER A 206 0.14 1.18 16.08
C SER A 206 -0.05 -0.33 15.95
N LEU A 207 1.01 -1.12 16.18
CA LEU A 207 0.93 -2.59 16.16
C LEU A 207 0.01 -3.12 17.27
N GLU A 208 0.08 -2.53 18.47
CA GLU A 208 -0.82 -2.88 19.58
C GLU A 208 -2.28 -2.52 19.28
N LEU A 209 -2.52 -1.34 18.74
CA LEU A 209 -3.86 -0.87 18.38
C LEU A 209 -4.55 -1.78 17.36
N ILE A 210 -3.85 -2.17 16.29
CA ILE A 210 -4.47 -2.99 15.24
C ILE A 210 -4.87 -4.39 15.71
N SER A 211 -4.31 -4.88 16.81
CA SER A 211 -4.66 -6.18 17.39
C SER A 211 -6.13 -6.25 17.84
N ASN A 212 -6.74 -5.11 18.17
CA ASN A 212 -8.09 -4.99 18.67
C ASN A 212 -9.09 -4.42 17.65
N LEU A 213 -8.62 -4.02 16.47
CA LEU A 213 -9.50 -3.42 15.46
C LEU A 213 -10.40 -4.47 14.80
N LYS A 214 -11.69 -4.16 14.71
CA LYS A 214 -12.71 -4.99 14.04
C LYS A 214 -12.70 -4.80 12.52
N THR A 215 -11.53 -4.96 11.90
CA THR A 215 -11.35 -4.95 10.44
C THR A 215 -10.32 -5.99 10.00
N ARG A 216 -10.15 -6.15 8.71
CA ARG A 216 -9.14 -7.03 8.11
C ARG A 216 -7.78 -6.35 8.22
N THR A 217 -6.96 -6.76 9.20
CA THR A 217 -5.63 -6.19 9.44
C THR A 217 -4.55 -6.98 8.72
N VAL A 218 -3.58 -6.27 8.16
CA VAL A 218 -2.43 -6.84 7.47
C VAL A 218 -1.15 -6.22 8.03
N ILE A 219 -0.20 -7.05 8.39
CA ILE A 219 1.19 -6.63 8.52
C ILE A 219 1.88 -6.93 7.19
N ARG A 220 2.48 -5.92 6.57
CA ARG A 220 3.23 -6.09 5.33
C ARG A 220 4.69 -5.73 5.52
N LEU A 221 5.57 -6.71 5.23
CA LEU A 221 7.00 -6.54 5.21
C LEU A 221 7.46 -6.25 3.78
N THR A 222 8.25 -5.18 3.59
CA THR A 222 8.99 -4.95 2.35
C THR A 222 10.41 -5.46 2.52
N CYS A 223 10.67 -6.66 2.02
CA CYS A 223 11.93 -7.36 2.21
C CYS A 223 13.01 -6.88 1.25
N ILE A 224 14.14 -6.43 1.79
CA ILE A 224 15.30 -5.92 1.04
C ILE A 224 16.48 -6.85 1.34
N LYS A 225 16.94 -7.57 0.33
CA LYS A 225 18.05 -8.52 0.48
C LYS A 225 19.31 -7.83 1.00
N GLY A 226 19.92 -8.41 2.04
CA GLY A 226 21.12 -7.90 2.70
C GLY A 226 20.89 -6.75 3.68
N LEU A 227 19.62 -6.34 3.95
CA LEU A 227 19.33 -5.24 4.85
C LEU A 227 18.33 -5.58 5.96
N ASN A 228 17.18 -6.17 5.65
CA ASN A 228 16.12 -6.44 6.65
C ASN A 228 15.58 -7.87 6.62
N MET A 229 16.12 -8.74 5.79
CA MET A 229 15.78 -10.17 5.81
C MET A 229 16.66 -10.89 6.85
N CYS A 230 16.45 -10.55 8.11
CA CYS A 230 17.21 -11.04 9.28
C CYS A 230 16.35 -10.91 10.54
N ASN A 231 16.83 -11.47 11.66
CA ASN A 231 16.20 -11.35 12.99
C ASN A 231 14.71 -11.79 12.98
N GLU A 232 14.42 -12.94 12.41
CA GLU A 232 13.06 -13.47 12.18
C GLU A 232 12.27 -13.59 13.49
N LYS A 233 12.96 -13.88 14.61
CA LYS A 233 12.35 -13.95 15.95
C LYS A 233 11.83 -12.58 16.41
N ASP A 234 12.54 -11.51 16.09
CA ASP A 234 12.11 -10.13 16.46
C ASP A 234 10.92 -9.71 15.62
N TYR A 235 10.92 -9.99 14.30
CA TYR A 235 9.72 -9.84 13.47
C TYR A 235 8.54 -10.61 14.04
N ALA A 236 8.77 -11.87 14.44
CA ALA A 236 7.73 -12.71 15.01
C ALA A 236 7.14 -12.12 16.30
N ASN A 237 7.96 -11.49 17.15
CA ASN A 237 7.50 -10.84 18.37
C ASN A 237 6.61 -9.63 18.05
N LEU A 238 7.00 -8.79 17.08
CA LEU A 238 6.19 -7.66 16.63
C LEU A 238 4.88 -8.11 15.96
N ILE A 239 4.93 -9.18 15.16
CA ILE A 239 3.75 -9.79 14.54
C ILE A 239 2.79 -10.35 15.61
N LYS A 240 3.30 -11.02 16.66
CA LYS A 240 2.48 -11.51 17.77
C LYS A 240 1.78 -10.37 18.51
N LYS A 241 2.49 -9.25 18.74
CA LYS A 241 1.93 -8.02 19.33
C LYS A 241 0.78 -7.48 18.48
N ALA A 242 0.96 -7.37 17.18
CA ALA A 242 -0.03 -6.86 16.24
C ALA A 242 -1.19 -7.81 15.99
N ASN A 243 -0.99 -9.11 16.18
CA ASN A 243 -1.99 -10.17 15.99
C ASN A 243 -2.86 -10.01 14.73
N PRO A 244 -2.28 -9.75 13.54
CA PRO A 244 -3.03 -9.40 12.35
C PRO A 244 -3.83 -10.59 11.79
N LYS A 245 -4.85 -10.31 10.97
CA LYS A 245 -5.52 -11.35 10.19
C LYS A 245 -4.60 -11.94 9.12
N PHE A 246 -3.79 -11.09 8.48
CA PHE A 246 -2.90 -11.46 7.38
C PHE A 246 -1.48 -10.93 7.60
N ILE A 247 -0.51 -11.66 7.06
CA ILE A 247 0.87 -11.19 6.91
C ILE A 247 1.24 -11.31 5.43
N GLU A 248 1.68 -10.21 4.82
CA GLU A 248 2.25 -10.20 3.47
C GLU A 248 3.78 -10.02 3.57
N ILE A 249 4.53 -11.03 3.22
CA ILE A 249 5.99 -10.96 3.10
C ILE A 249 6.31 -10.74 1.63
N LYS A 250 6.76 -9.52 1.29
CA LYS A 250 6.85 -9.05 -0.08
C LYS A 250 8.24 -8.54 -0.40
N GLY A 251 8.81 -9.00 -1.51
CA GLY A 251 10.09 -8.53 -1.99
C GLY A 251 10.05 -7.08 -2.45
N TYR A 252 11.07 -6.31 -2.07
CA TYR A 252 11.40 -5.05 -2.66
C TYR A 252 11.49 -5.17 -4.17
N MET A 253 11.03 -4.15 -4.88
CA MET A 253 11.13 -4.06 -6.34
C MET A 253 12.03 -2.88 -6.71
N TRP A 254 13.08 -3.13 -7.49
CA TRP A 254 14.03 -2.12 -7.94
C TRP A 254 13.41 -1.23 -9.03
N VAL A 255 12.59 -0.25 -8.60
CA VAL A 255 11.81 0.64 -9.47
C VAL A 255 11.81 2.08 -8.97
N GLY A 256 11.54 3.02 -9.87
CA GLY A 256 11.45 4.44 -9.54
C GLY A 256 12.76 4.99 -8.98
N SER A 257 12.67 6.00 -8.12
CA SER A 257 13.85 6.64 -7.53
C SER A 257 14.56 5.80 -6.46
N SER A 258 13.99 4.66 -6.03
CA SER A 258 14.72 3.73 -5.16
C SER A 258 16.00 3.18 -5.80
N ARG A 259 16.10 3.22 -7.13
CA ARG A 259 17.29 2.84 -7.90
C ARG A 259 18.51 3.72 -7.62
N GLU A 260 18.31 4.92 -7.11
CA GLU A 260 19.36 5.86 -6.73
C GLU A 260 19.93 5.53 -5.34
N ARG A 261 19.23 4.70 -4.55
CA ARG A 261 19.57 4.38 -3.16
C ARG A 261 19.86 2.91 -2.92
N LEU A 262 19.41 2.04 -3.82
CA LEU A 262 19.57 0.59 -3.73
C LEU A 262 19.96 -0.01 -5.08
N ASP A 263 20.67 -1.13 -5.04
CA ASP A 263 21.04 -1.93 -6.20
C ASP A 263 19.98 -2.97 -6.55
N ILE A 264 20.03 -3.48 -7.79
CA ILE A 264 19.19 -4.60 -8.22
C ILE A 264 19.43 -5.87 -7.38
N LYS A 265 20.66 -6.06 -6.85
CA LYS A 265 21.00 -7.16 -5.95
C LYS A 265 20.25 -7.13 -4.60
N ASN A 266 19.73 -5.96 -4.22
CA ASN A 266 18.90 -5.83 -3.02
C ASN A 266 17.44 -6.30 -3.25
N MET A 267 17.07 -6.59 -4.49
CA MET A 267 15.76 -7.13 -4.85
C MET A 267 15.77 -8.65 -4.69
N PRO A 268 15.09 -9.22 -3.65
CA PRO A 268 15.11 -10.65 -3.41
C PRO A 268 14.38 -11.43 -4.51
N LEU A 269 14.80 -12.65 -4.77
CA LEU A 269 14.07 -13.59 -5.60
C LEU A 269 12.84 -14.11 -4.82
N HIS A 270 11.86 -14.67 -5.53
CA HIS A 270 10.67 -15.22 -4.88
C HIS A 270 10.98 -16.37 -3.93
N ALA A 271 11.95 -17.23 -4.29
CA ALA A 271 12.39 -18.33 -3.43
C ALA A 271 12.94 -17.82 -2.09
N GLU A 272 13.72 -16.71 -2.10
CA GLU A 272 14.25 -16.09 -0.89
C GLU A 272 13.15 -15.48 -0.02
N ILE A 273 12.09 -14.94 -0.63
CA ILE A 273 10.88 -14.45 0.08
C ILE A 273 10.15 -15.61 0.76
N LYS A 274 9.99 -16.73 0.06
CA LYS A 274 9.36 -17.93 0.60
C LYS A 274 10.13 -18.49 1.77
N GLU A 275 11.45 -18.65 1.62
CA GLU A 275 12.34 -19.11 2.69
C GLU A 275 12.25 -18.20 3.92
N PHE A 276 12.32 -16.89 3.74
CA PHE A 276 12.18 -15.94 4.84
C PHE A 276 10.79 -16.03 5.52
N ALA A 277 9.72 -16.22 4.74
CA ALA A 277 8.38 -16.44 5.26
C ALA A 277 8.30 -17.74 6.09
N GLU A 278 8.93 -18.82 5.64
CA GLU A 278 9.03 -20.08 6.38
C GLU A 278 9.80 -19.92 7.69
N GLN A 279 10.90 -19.14 7.71
CA GLN A 279 11.64 -18.86 8.93
C GLN A 279 10.78 -18.08 9.95
N ILE A 280 10.06 -17.03 9.53
CA ILE A 280 9.12 -16.30 10.42
C ILE A 280 8.02 -17.24 10.92
N SER A 281 7.51 -18.14 10.09
CA SER A 281 6.47 -19.09 10.46
C SER A 281 6.89 -20.00 11.62
N LYS A 282 8.18 -20.35 11.74
CA LYS A 282 8.69 -21.19 12.84
C LYS A 282 8.51 -20.54 14.23
N PHE A 283 8.48 -19.20 14.28
CA PHE A 283 8.33 -18.43 15.51
C PHE A 283 6.92 -17.90 15.76
N THR A 284 5.98 -18.18 14.84
CA THR A 284 4.59 -17.69 14.92
C THR A 284 3.60 -18.84 14.75
N LYS A 285 2.29 -18.54 14.93
CA LYS A 285 1.19 -19.46 14.57
C LYS A 285 0.72 -19.30 13.12
N TYR A 286 1.40 -18.44 12.33
CA TYR A 286 1.04 -18.17 10.94
C TYR A 286 1.75 -19.14 9.99
N LYS A 287 1.03 -19.59 8.96
CA LYS A 287 1.55 -20.49 7.92
C LYS A 287 1.36 -19.83 6.55
N ILE A 288 2.22 -20.15 5.60
CA ILE A 288 2.04 -19.75 4.21
C ILE A 288 0.77 -20.42 3.68
N ILE A 289 -0.17 -19.60 3.22
CA ILE A 289 -1.47 -20.05 2.69
C ILE A 289 -1.50 -19.91 1.17
N ASP A 290 -0.83 -18.85 0.66
CA ASP A 290 -0.85 -18.54 -0.77
C ASP A 290 0.43 -17.78 -1.15
N GLU A 291 0.79 -17.77 -2.43
CA GLU A 291 1.95 -17.02 -2.94
C GLU A 291 1.72 -16.53 -4.37
N LYS A 292 2.39 -15.42 -4.73
CA LYS A 292 2.40 -14.89 -6.10
C LYS A 292 3.83 -14.61 -6.55
N LYS A 293 4.37 -15.49 -7.38
CA LYS A 293 5.76 -15.44 -7.85
C LYS A 293 6.09 -14.15 -8.57
N GLU A 294 5.22 -13.70 -9.46
CA GLU A 294 5.42 -12.48 -10.27
C GLU A 294 5.41 -11.20 -9.41
N SER A 295 4.77 -11.25 -8.26
CA SER A 295 4.74 -10.16 -7.29
C SER A 295 5.74 -10.33 -6.16
N ARG A 296 6.45 -11.48 -6.11
CA ARG A 296 7.39 -11.85 -5.05
C ARG A 296 6.78 -11.65 -3.67
N VAL A 297 5.62 -12.26 -3.45
CA VAL A 297 4.88 -12.13 -2.19
C VAL A 297 4.37 -13.48 -1.73
N ALA A 298 4.46 -13.70 -0.41
CA ALA A 298 3.83 -14.81 0.29
C ALA A 298 2.78 -14.25 1.26
N LEU A 299 1.63 -14.90 1.32
CA LEU A 299 0.54 -14.62 2.25
C LEU A 299 0.57 -15.64 3.39
N LEU A 300 0.59 -15.15 4.63
CA LEU A 300 0.49 -16.02 5.80
C LEU A 300 -0.78 -15.70 6.59
N MET A 301 -1.39 -16.77 7.12
CA MET A 301 -2.53 -16.71 8.04
C MET A 301 -2.36 -17.76 9.14
N LYS A 302 -3.08 -17.60 10.26
CA LYS A 302 -3.16 -18.64 11.31
C LYS A 302 -3.95 -19.88 10.83
N LYS A 303 -5.02 -19.61 10.08
CA LYS A 303 -5.90 -20.60 9.43
C LYS A 303 -6.49 -19.96 8.17
N ASP A 304 -6.51 -20.69 7.07
CA ASP A 304 -7.25 -20.24 5.86
C ASP A 304 -8.75 -20.36 6.13
N THR A 305 -9.48 -19.28 5.87
CA THR A 305 -10.92 -19.17 6.13
C THR A 305 -11.62 -18.64 4.90
N GLU A 306 -12.88 -19.00 4.69
CA GLU A 306 -13.67 -18.60 3.52
C GLU A 306 -13.75 -17.07 3.36
N ASP A 307 -13.80 -16.34 4.47
CA ASP A 307 -13.80 -14.88 4.51
C ASP A 307 -12.45 -14.24 4.15
N ARG A 308 -11.43 -15.05 3.77
CA ARG A 308 -10.19 -14.56 3.18
C ARG A 308 -10.47 -13.79 1.91
N LYS A 309 -11.32 -14.32 1.06
CA LYS A 309 -11.77 -13.63 -0.17
C LYS A 309 -13.03 -12.81 0.14
N LEU A 310 -12.99 -11.56 -0.30
CA LEU A 310 -14.15 -10.68 -0.26
C LEU A 310 -15.18 -11.15 -1.29
N ASN A 311 -16.44 -11.13 -0.91
CA ASN A 311 -17.54 -11.43 -1.80
C ASN A 311 -18.12 -10.11 -2.34
N PHE A 312 -18.29 -10.00 -3.64
CA PHE A 312 -18.80 -8.82 -4.35
C PHE A 312 -20.09 -9.12 -5.12
N ASN A 313 -20.79 -10.19 -4.71
CA ASN A 313 -22.11 -10.53 -5.26
C ASN A 313 -23.20 -9.55 -4.79
#